data_1ecb8ede5031942f2ed658af1b25da8c
#
_entry.id   1ecb8ede5031942f2ed658af1b25da8c
#
_cell.length_a   1.000
_cell.length_b   1.000
_cell.length_c   1.000
_cell.angle_alpha   90.00
_cell.angle_beta   90.00
_cell.angle_gamma   90.00
#
_symmetry.space_group_name_H-M   'P 1'
#
loop_
_entity.id
_entity.type
_entity.pdbx_description
1 polymer ?
#
loop_
_entity_poly.entity_id
_entity_poly.type
_entity_poly.pdbx_seq_one_letter_code
_entity_poly.pdbx_strand_id
1 'polypeptide(L)'
;MFLSLAKSTVALSIALAACTLGAVVASAAPAAESAAADPVVLRVGAQQFTASEYRALASDGTRGDAGIDDDSVVRRFADRAILLDQARQQHLQDDPVVAARLRRAADAILADAAQARLLSSAQIDERMLRQQFAAHPDDYTEYHLRHLFVALNPQGGPRAGHRLTEAQALQRAEALKRQLDGGADFATLAMRESDDTATAGEGGQLSPTFGRYLADAFVAPIRQLAVDHVSVPVRGPDGYHLIRLDTKTDARFEAVRGQIDLQLREQAAADAMQRLRQAQPMAFDRAAYAAAAR
;
A
#
# COMPACT_ATOMS: atom_id res chain seq x y z
N MET A 1 -49.08 26.85 -30.04
CA MET A 1 -50.04 25.84 -30.40
C MET A 1 -50.11 24.85 -29.26
N PHE A 2 -51.32 24.82 -28.68
CA PHE A 2 -51.72 24.19 -27.45
C PHE A 2 -51.67 22.65 -27.49
N LEU A 3 -51.52 22.00 -26.35
CA LEU A 3 -52.25 20.88 -25.73
C LEU A 3 -51.28 20.08 -24.85
N SER A 4 -51.48 19.79 -23.66
CA SER A 4 -52.56 19.62 -22.67
C SER A 4 -52.19 18.40 -21.78
N LEU A 5 -52.37 18.65 -20.48
CA LEU A 5 -52.26 17.70 -19.36
C LEU A 5 -53.09 16.42 -19.53
N ALA A 6 -52.60 15.35 -18.92
CA ALA A 6 -53.48 14.34 -18.34
C ALA A 6 -52.94 13.85 -16.98
N LYS A 7 -53.64 14.23 -15.93
CA LYS A 7 -53.56 13.65 -14.58
C LYS A 7 -54.40 12.36 -14.55
N SER A 8 -53.84 11.25 -14.06
CA SER A 8 -54.64 10.07 -13.69
C SER A 8 -54.51 9.80 -12.19
N THR A 9 -55.57 10.11 -11.50
CA THR A 9 -55.89 9.69 -10.12
C THR A 9 -56.43 8.27 -10.17
N VAL A 10 -55.85 7.34 -9.43
CA VAL A 10 -56.45 6.01 -9.16
C VAL A 10 -56.95 5.98 -7.73
N ALA A 11 -58.24 5.77 -7.63
CA ALA A 11 -59.00 5.69 -6.40
C ALA A 11 -58.77 4.36 -5.65
N LEU A 12 -58.74 4.49 -4.35
CA LEU A 12 -58.68 3.41 -3.36
C LEU A 12 -60.06 2.82 -3.17
N SER A 13 -60.25 1.52 -3.51
CA SER A 13 -61.47 0.77 -3.19
C SER A 13 -61.21 -0.19 -2.02
N ILE A 14 -61.91 0.06 -0.92
CA ILE A 14 -61.95 -0.79 0.28
C ILE A 14 -63.01 -1.88 0.00
N ALA A 15 -62.62 -3.15 0.02
CA ALA A 15 -63.57 -4.28 0.04
C ALA A 15 -63.39 -5.04 1.36
N LEU A 16 -64.47 -5.00 2.14
CA LEU A 16 -64.66 -5.72 3.41
C LEU A 16 -65.20 -7.12 3.06
N ALA A 17 -64.53 -8.19 3.45
CA ALA A 17 -65.11 -9.54 3.40
C ALA A 17 -64.74 -10.36 4.63
N ALA A 18 -65.71 -11.04 5.10
CA ALA A 18 -65.88 -11.64 6.44
C ALA A 18 -65.09 -12.91 6.71
N CYS A 19 -64.97 -13.18 8.00
CA CYS A 19 -64.41 -14.35 8.70
C CYS A 19 -64.72 -15.74 8.10
N THR A 20 -63.66 -16.57 8.04
CA THR A 20 -63.79 -18.03 8.26
C THR A 20 -62.67 -18.47 9.19
N LEU A 21 -63.08 -19.09 10.35
CA LEU A 21 -62.16 -19.75 11.28
C LEU A 21 -61.52 -20.95 10.59
N GLY A 22 -60.19 -20.85 10.38
CA GLY A 22 -59.37 -21.99 10.02
C GLY A 22 -58.25 -22.11 11.11
N ALA A 23 -58.18 -23.30 11.71
CA ALA A 23 -57.15 -23.61 12.71
C ALA A 23 -55.77 -23.47 12.12
N VAL A 24 -55.01 -22.49 12.54
CA VAL A 24 -53.60 -22.32 12.19
C VAL A 24 -52.78 -23.15 13.18
N VAL A 25 -52.17 -24.19 12.62
CA VAL A 25 -51.05 -24.90 13.27
C VAL A 25 -49.92 -23.88 13.39
N ALA A 26 -49.62 -23.54 14.63
CA ALA A 26 -48.45 -22.65 14.95
C ALA A 26 -47.15 -23.38 14.56
N SER A 27 -46.66 -23.08 13.39
CA SER A 27 -45.26 -23.36 13.04
C SER A 27 -44.43 -22.40 13.85
N ALA A 28 -43.68 -22.92 14.82
CA ALA A 28 -42.68 -22.14 15.58
C ALA A 28 -41.62 -21.63 14.58
N ALA A 29 -41.65 -20.34 14.31
CA ALA A 29 -40.52 -19.67 13.68
C ALA A 29 -39.29 -19.89 14.53
N PRO A 30 -38.09 -20.14 13.94
CA PRO A 30 -36.86 -20.19 14.72
C PRO A 30 -36.70 -18.83 15.42
N ALA A 31 -36.48 -18.89 16.73
CA ALA A 31 -36.21 -17.73 17.53
C ALA A 31 -35.07 -16.95 16.82
N ALA A 32 -35.34 -15.70 16.45
CA ALA A 32 -34.31 -14.79 16.04
C ALA A 32 -33.26 -14.78 17.16
N GLU A 33 -32.06 -15.20 16.84
CA GLU A 33 -30.90 -15.15 17.70
C GLU A 33 -30.77 -13.69 18.14
N SER A 34 -31.12 -13.42 19.39
CA SER A 34 -31.00 -12.09 19.99
C SER A 34 -29.53 -11.71 19.90
N ALA A 35 -29.20 -10.79 19.02
CA ALA A 35 -27.88 -10.19 18.98
C ALA A 35 -27.58 -9.75 20.41
N ALA A 36 -26.59 -10.38 21.05
CA ALA A 36 -26.24 -10.10 22.43
C ALA A 36 -25.95 -8.61 22.54
N ALA A 37 -26.72 -7.91 23.39
CA ALA A 37 -26.58 -6.48 23.58
C ALA A 37 -25.14 -6.18 23.98
N ASP A 38 -24.48 -5.24 23.29
CA ASP A 38 -23.10 -4.84 23.54
C ASP A 38 -23.00 -4.27 24.98
N PRO A 39 -22.36 -4.95 25.94
CA PRO A 39 -22.44 -4.59 27.35
C PRO A 39 -21.66 -3.30 27.63
N VAL A 40 -22.18 -2.49 28.57
CA VAL A 40 -21.41 -1.35 29.11
C VAL A 40 -20.30 -1.87 30.01
N VAL A 41 -19.04 -1.65 29.59
CA VAL A 41 -17.84 -2.14 30.31
C VAL A 41 -17.11 -1.07 31.10
N LEU A 42 -17.32 0.22 30.76
CA LEU A 42 -16.69 1.33 31.48
C LEU A 42 -17.69 2.47 31.67
N ARG A 43 -17.64 3.09 32.85
CA ARG A 43 -18.38 4.31 33.17
C ARG A 43 -17.41 5.37 33.66
N VAL A 44 -17.50 6.57 33.09
CA VAL A 44 -16.67 7.73 33.48
C VAL A 44 -17.61 8.92 33.65
N GLY A 45 -17.92 9.28 34.91
CA GLY A 45 -18.97 10.25 35.22
C GLY A 45 -20.33 9.80 34.66
N ALA A 46 -20.95 10.64 33.83
CA ALA A 46 -22.22 10.33 33.18
C ALA A 46 -22.04 9.52 31.85
N GLN A 47 -20.82 9.42 31.36
CA GLN A 47 -20.52 8.70 30.09
C GLN A 47 -20.48 7.19 30.36
N GLN A 48 -21.01 6.42 29.40
CA GLN A 48 -20.97 4.97 29.39
C GLN A 48 -20.35 4.50 28.08
N PHE A 49 -19.47 3.53 28.17
CA PHE A 49 -18.80 2.94 27.02
C PHE A 49 -19.13 1.46 26.95
N THR A 50 -19.61 1.03 25.80
CA THR A 50 -19.84 -0.37 25.52
C THR A 50 -18.52 -1.11 25.22
N ALA A 51 -18.55 -2.43 25.20
CA ALA A 51 -17.37 -3.24 24.94
C ALA A 51 -16.78 -2.95 23.53
N SER A 52 -17.63 -2.74 22.52
CA SER A 52 -17.18 -2.40 21.17
C SER A 52 -16.58 -1.00 21.10
N GLU A 53 -17.23 0.01 21.70
CA GLU A 53 -16.72 1.38 21.76
C GLU A 53 -15.38 1.46 22.51
N TYR A 54 -15.32 0.83 23.68
CA TYR A 54 -14.08 0.79 24.47
C TYR A 54 -12.95 0.14 23.67
N ARG A 55 -13.21 -1.03 23.04
CA ARG A 55 -12.20 -1.74 22.24
C ARG A 55 -11.72 -0.91 21.04
N ALA A 56 -12.63 -0.29 20.31
CA ALA A 56 -12.28 0.53 19.15
C ALA A 56 -11.40 1.72 19.55
N LEU A 57 -11.71 2.39 20.65
CA LEU A 57 -10.98 3.58 21.11
C LEU A 57 -9.69 3.25 21.89
N ALA A 58 -9.66 2.11 22.61
CA ALA A 58 -8.48 1.70 23.37
C ALA A 58 -7.38 1.13 22.47
N SER A 59 -7.75 0.47 21.36
CA SER A 59 -6.78 -0.09 20.41
C SER A 59 -5.93 0.97 19.70
N ASP A 60 -6.44 2.19 19.52
CA ASP A 60 -5.69 3.31 18.91
C ASP A 60 -4.52 3.81 19.78
N GLY A 61 -4.50 3.49 21.07
CA GLY A 61 -3.47 3.94 22.03
C GLY A 61 -2.50 2.86 22.49
N THR A 62 -2.75 1.58 22.18
CA THR A 62 -1.93 0.46 22.64
C THR A 62 -0.84 0.12 21.63
N ARG A 63 0.31 0.80 21.73
CA ARG A 63 1.58 0.33 21.16
C ARG A 63 2.38 -0.32 22.29
N GLY A 64 2.21 -1.62 22.50
CA GLY A 64 2.95 -2.38 23.51
C GLY A 64 2.22 -3.67 23.92
N ASP A 65 2.86 -4.49 24.76
CA ASP A 65 2.39 -5.80 25.23
C ASP A 65 1.24 -5.74 26.27
N ALA A 66 0.76 -4.55 26.65
CA ALA A 66 -0.35 -4.39 27.60
C ALA A 66 -1.67 -4.73 26.91
N GLY A 67 -2.44 -5.68 27.46
CA GLY A 67 -3.79 -5.99 27.02
C GLY A 67 -4.73 -4.79 27.17
N ILE A 68 -5.81 -4.73 26.39
CA ILE A 68 -6.80 -3.65 26.45
C ILE A 68 -7.59 -3.61 27.78
N ASP A 69 -7.51 -4.64 28.57
CA ASP A 69 -8.09 -4.83 29.91
C ASP A 69 -7.10 -4.50 31.05
N ASP A 70 -5.85 -4.14 30.72
CA ASP A 70 -4.87 -3.68 31.70
C ASP A 70 -5.33 -2.40 32.39
N ASP A 71 -5.23 -2.35 33.72
CA ASP A 71 -5.65 -1.21 34.55
C ASP A 71 -5.03 0.11 34.13
N SER A 72 -3.83 0.10 33.58
CA SER A 72 -3.16 1.29 33.09
C SER A 72 -3.78 1.81 31.80
N VAL A 73 -4.24 0.91 30.93
CA VAL A 73 -4.96 1.25 29.69
C VAL A 73 -6.33 1.82 30.04
N VAL A 74 -7.06 1.15 30.96
CA VAL A 74 -8.37 1.60 31.44
C VAL A 74 -8.27 3.00 32.04
N ARG A 75 -7.29 3.26 32.90
CA ARG A 75 -7.08 4.60 33.51
C ARG A 75 -6.77 5.66 32.46
N ARG A 76 -5.84 5.43 31.55
CA ARG A 76 -5.53 6.40 30.48
C ARG A 76 -6.75 6.72 29.61
N PHE A 77 -7.58 5.72 29.34
CA PHE A 77 -8.83 5.91 28.62
C PHE A 77 -9.82 6.78 29.41
N ALA A 78 -9.99 6.48 30.69
CA ALA A 78 -10.87 7.27 31.59
C ALA A 78 -10.40 8.72 31.73
N ASP A 79 -9.11 8.96 31.92
CA ASP A 79 -8.52 10.30 31.97
C ASP A 79 -8.77 11.08 30.67
N ARG A 80 -8.60 10.42 29.51
CA ARG A 80 -8.88 11.02 28.20
C ARG A 80 -10.37 11.38 28.06
N ALA A 81 -11.28 10.52 28.54
CA ALA A 81 -12.71 10.79 28.50
C ALA A 81 -13.10 11.99 29.40
N ILE A 82 -12.51 12.10 30.60
CA ILE A 82 -12.67 13.24 31.49
C ILE A 82 -12.19 14.54 30.85
N LEU A 83 -10.97 14.52 30.26
CA LEU A 83 -10.39 15.69 29.59
C LEU A 83 -11.23 16.11 28.38
N LEU A 84 -11.78 15.15 27.63
CA LEU A 84 -12.65 15.44 26.50
C LEU A 84 -13.97 16.09 26.93
N ASP A 85 -14.56 15.61 28.02
CA ASP A 85 -15.76 16.23 28.60
C ASP A 85 -15.46 17.66 29.04
N GLN A 86 -14.36 17.89 29.76
CA GLN A 86 -13.90 19.20 30.18
C GLN A 86 -13.67 20.14 29.00
N ALA A 87 -13.06 19.66 27.95
CA ALA A 87 -12.82 20.43 26.70
C ALA A 87 -14.14 20.87 26.05
N ARG A 88 -15.14 19.99 26.02
CA ARG A 88 -16.48 20.30 25.50
C ARG A 88 -17.20 21.34 26.36
N GLN A 89 -17.15 21.22 27.69
CA GLN A 89 -17.72 22.19 28.63
C GLN A 89 -17.10 23.57 28.50
N GLN A 90 -15.80 23.64 28.17
CA GLN A 90 -15.06 24.87 27.93
C GLN A 90 -15.17 25.38 26.49
N HIS A 91 -15.92 24.70 25.63
CA HIS A 91 -16.09 25.04 24.22
C HIS A 91 -14.75 25.15 23.44
N LEU A 92 -13.73 24.33 23.81
CA LEU A 92 -12.42 24.39 23.16
C LEU A 92 -12.46 24.05 21.67
N GLN A 93 -13.48 23.34 21.19
CA GLN A 93 -13.71 23.11 19.75
C GLN A 93 -13.96 24.40 18.97
N ASP A 94 -14.41 25.47 19.64
CA ASP A 94 -14.72 26.77 19.03
C ASP A 94 -13.50 27.71 19.01
N ASP A 95 -12.43 27.37 19.74
CA ASP A 95 -11.16 28.07 19.65
C ASP A 95 -10.62 28.02 18.22
N PRO A 96 -10.21 29.15 17.61
CA PRO A 96 -9.80 29.20 16.20
C PRO A 96 -8.65 28.25 15.85
N VAL A 97 -7.70 28.06 16.78
CA VAL A 97 -6.54 27.17 16.58
C VAL A 97 -6.98 25.71 16.63
N VAL A 98 -7.80 25.36 17.63
CA VAL A 98 -8.35 24.01 17.80
C VAL A 98 -9.26 23.67 16.61
N ALA A 99 -10.17 24.56 16.25
CA ALA A 99 -11.07 24.39 15.11
C ALA A 99 -10.30 24.18 13.78
N ALA A 100 -9.23 24.93 13.56
CA ALA A 100 -8.37 24.74 12.38
C ALA A 100 -7.64 23.38 12.38
N ARG A 101 -7.24 22.90 13.56
CA ARG A 101 -6.63 21.56 13.70
C ARG A 101 -7.63 20.44 13.48
N LEU A 102 -8.86 20.59 14.01
CA LEU A 102 -9.93 19.61 13.81
C LEU A 102 -10.31 19.49 12.33
N ARG A 103 -10.47 20.63 11.63
CA ARG A 103 -10.74 20.61 10.18
C ARG A 103 -9.64 19.87 9.41
N ARG A 104 -8.37 20.21 9.64
CA ARG A 104 -7.25 19.50 8.97
C ARG A 104 -7.22 18.01 9.25
N ALA A 105 -7.52 17.60 10.49
CA ALA A 105 -7.59 16.18 10.84
C ALA A 105 -8.76 15.48 10.14
N ALA A 106 -9.93 16.14 10.08
CA ALA A 106 -11.10 15.61 9.37
C ALA A 106 -10.82 15.49 7.86
N ASP A 107 -10.22 16.51 7.24
CA ASP A 107 -9.86 16.50 5.82
C ASP A 107 -8.88 15.38 5.49
N ALA A 108 -7.87 15.14 6.36
CA ALA A 108 -6.92 14.04 6.19
C ALA A 108 -7.63 12.67 6.26
N ILE A 109 -8.46 12.46 7.27
CA ILE A 109 -9.23 11.21 7.44
C ILE A 109 -10.14 10.95 6.23
N LEU A 110 -10.82 11.99 5.73
CA LEU A 110 -11.68 11.87 4.56
C LEU A 110 -10.89 11.57 3.29
N ALA A 111 -9.73 12.19 3.11
CA ALA A 111 -8.85 11.93 1.96
C ALA A 111 -8.33 10.48 1.99
N ASP A 112 -7.87 10.01 3.15
CA ASP A 112 -7.39 8.63 3.33
C ASP A 112 -8.52 7.61 3.08
N ALA A 113 -9.72 7.89 3.60
CA ALA A 113 -10.90 7.04 3.38
C ALA A 113 -11.29 7.00 1.89
N ALA A 114 -11.22 8.14 1.19
CA ALA A 114 -11.49 8.21 -0.25
C ALA A 114 -10.43 7.41 -1.05
N GLN A 115 -9.16 7.50 -0.68
CA GLN A 115 -8.09 6.71 -1.30
C GLN A 115 -8.30 5.20 -1.07
N ALA A 116 -8.60 4.79 0.15
CA ALA A 116 -8.92 3.39 0.47
C ALA A 116 -10.14 2.89 -0.32
N ARG A 117 -11.14 3.77 -0.53
CA ARG A 117 -12.32 3.45 -1.35
C ARG A 117 -11.97 3.22 -2.81
N LEU A 118 -11.05 4.00 -3.40
CA LEU A 118 -10.59 3.77 -4.78
C LEU A 118 -9.99 2.37 -4.94
N LEU A 119 -9.18 1.93 -3.98
CA LEU A 119 -8.59 0.58 -3.99
C LEU A 119 -9.66 -0.51 -3.83
N SER A 120 -10.56 -0.36 -2.87
CA SER A 120 -11.55 -1.39 -2.55
C SER A 120 -12.69 -1.50 -3.58
N SER A 121 -12.99 -0.44 -4.31
CA SER A 121 -14.06 -0.42 -5.30
C SER A 121 -13.71 -1.07 -6.63
N ALA A 122 -12.44 -1.37 -6.87
CA ALA A 122 -12.00 -2.03 -8.10
C ALA A 122 -12.62 -3.43 -8.23
N GLN A 123 -13.34 -3.66 -9.33
CA GLN A 123 -13.96 -4.95 -9.63
C GLN A 123 -12.94 -5.83 -10.36
N ILE A 124 -12.20 -6.65 -9.61
CA ILE A 124 -11.18 -7.56 -10.14
C ILE A 124 -11.74 -8.99 -10.07
N ASP A 125 -11.88 -9.62 -11.22
CA ASP A 125 -12.37 -11.00 -11.35
C ASP A 125 -11.22 -11.99 -11.60
N GLU A 126 -11.49 -13.28 -11.44
CA GLU A 126 -10.50 -14.35 -11.62
C GLU A 126 -9.93 -14.39 -13.05
N ARG A 127 -10.73 -14.02 -14.05
CA ARG A 127 -10.30 -13.96 -15.44
C ARG A 127 -9.24 -12.87 -15.64
N MET A 128 -9.44 -11.70 -15.04
CA MET A 128 -8.45 -10.60 -15.09
C MET A 128 -7.13 -11.00 -14.43
N LEU A 129 -7.19 -11.69 -13.29
CA LEU A 129 -6.01 -12.18 -12.59
C LEU A 129 -5.21 -13.16 -13.46
N ARG A 130 -5.88 -14.15 -14.06
CA ARG A 130 -5.23 -15.13 -14.94
C ARG A 130 -4.69 -14.49 -16.22
N GLN A 131 -5.42 -13.53 -16.77
CA GLN A 131 -4.97 -12.79 -17.96
C GLN A 131 -3.72 -11.99 -17.67
N GLN A 132 -3.65 -11.29 -16.52
CA GLN A 132 -2.47 -10.54 -16.09
C GLN A 132 -1.26 -11.46 -15.91
N PHE A 133 -1.46 -12.59 -15.22
CA PHE A 133 -0.41 -13.58 -15.02
C PHE A 133 0.11 -14.15 -16.34
N ALA A 134 -0.79 -14.51 -17.26
CA ALA A 134 -0.42 -15.07 -18.56
C ALA A 134 0.28 -14.06 -19.48
N ALA A 135 -0.10 -12.78 -19.38
CA ALA A 135 0.52 -11.72 -20.18
C ALA A 135 1.92 -11.33 -19.69
N HIS A 136 2.18 -11.48 -18.39
CA HIS A 136 3.40 -11.01 -17.74
C HIS A 136 4.01 -12.04 -16.77
N PRO A 137 4.27 -13.28 -17.18
CA PRO A 137 4.74 -14.33 -16.29
C PRO A 137 6.09 -13.98 -15.64
N ASP A 138 6.98 -13.34 -16.38
CA ASP A 138 8.30 -12.92 -15.90
C ASP A 138 8.24 -11.89 -14.76
N ASP A 139 7.16 -11.12 -14.66
CA ASP A 139 6.99 -10.13 -13.59
C ASP A 139 6.86 -10.80 -12.22
N TYR A 140 6.44 -12.06 -12.20
CA TYR A 140 6.22 -12.86 -10.99
C TYR A 140 7.31 -13.92 -10.77
N THR A 141 8.28 -14.03 -11.69
CA THR A 141 9.47 -14.85 -11.48
C THR A 141 10.32 -14.23 -10.38
N GLU A 142 10.73 -15.03 -9.41
CA GLU A 142 11.65 -14.63 -8.36
C GLU A 142 13.09 -14.86 -8.81
N TYR A 143 13.91 -13.82 -8.68
CA TYR A 143 15.33 -13.82 -9.06
C TYR A 143 16.21 -13.69 -7.82
N HIS A 144 17.18 -14.55 -7.70
CA HIS A 144 18.30 -14.46 -6.77
C HIS A 144 19.53 -14.00 -7.55
N LEU A 145 20.02 -12.83 -7.24
CA LEU A 145 21.04 -12.14 -8.02
C LEU A 145 22.23 -11.78 -7.14
N ARG A 146 23.39 -11.71 -7.78
CA ARG A 146 24.55 -10.98 -7.27
C ARG A 146 24.90 -9.87 -8.21
N HIS A 147 25.47 -8.80 -7.68
CA HIS A 147 26.05 -7.78 -8.53
C HIS A 147 27.46 -7.36 -8.10
N LEU A 148 28.23 -6.88 -9.05
CA LEU A 148 29.47 -6.16 -8.84
C LEU A 148 29.31 -4.81 -9.49
N PHE A 149 29.50 -3.75 -8.72
CA PHE A 149 29.27 -2.37 -9.16
C PHE A 149 30.59 -1.62 -9.39
N VAL A 150 30.69 -0.92 -10.50
CA VAL A 150 31.75 0.00 -10.84
C VAL A 150 31.16 1.39 -10.96
N ALA A 151 31.32 2.20 -9.93
CA ALA A 151 30.76 3.54 -9.86
C ALA A 151 31.57 4.56 -10.70
N LEU A 152 30.85 5.54 -11.27
CA LEU A 152 31.49 6.72 -11.87
C LEU A 152 32.09 7.65 -10.81
N ASN A 153 31.47 7.73 -9.64
CA ASN A 153 31.89 8.55 -8.52
C ASN A 153 31.77 7.76 -7.22
N PRO A 154 32.68 6.82 -6.96
CA PRO A 154 32.56 5.95 -5.80
C PRO A 154 32.71 6.73 -4.50
N GLN A 155 31.71 6.59 -3.60
CA GLN A 155 31.72 7.19 -2.26
C GLN A 155 32.32 6.23 -1.22
N GLY A 156 32.52 4.97 -1.59
CA GLY A 156 33.07 3.91 -0.73
C GLY A 156 33.73 2.82 -1.57
N GLY A 157 34.15 1.73 -0.92
CA GLY A 157 34.82 0.62 -1.57
C GLY A 157 36.27 0.89 -1.96
N PRO A 158 36.85 0.04 -2.82
CA PRO A 158 38.29 0.08 -3.12
C PRO A 158 38.72 1.33 -3.90
N ARG A 159 37.78 2.07 -4.48
CA ARG A 159 38.05 3.28 -5.30
C ARG A 159 37.42 4.55 -4.72
N ALA A 160 37.11 4.55 -3.43
CA ALA A 160 36.52 5.72 -2.78
C ALA A 160 37.28 7.02 -3.11
N GLY A 161 36.55 8.04 -3.58
CA GLY A 161 37.11 9.34 -3.97
C GLY A 161 37.80 9.39 -5.35
N HIS A 162 37.92 8.29 -6.10
CA HIS A 162 38.52 8.25 -7.43
C HIS A 162 37.43 8.28 -8.51
N ARG A 163 37.12 9.46 -9.04
CA ARG A 163 36.17 9.62 -10.13
C ARG A 163 36.67 8.97 -11.39
N LEU A 164 35.80 8.23 -12.04
CA LEU A 164 36.03 7.62 -13.35
C LEU A 164 35.20 8.35 -14.42
N THR A 165 35.78 8.48 -15.60
CA THR A 165 34.97 8.81 -16.78
C THR A 165 34.12 7.61 -17.17
N GLU A 166 33.08 7.86 -17.97
CA GLU A 166 32.21 6.80 -18.51
C GLU A 166 33.02 5.67 -19.19
N ALA A 167 34.00 6.05 -20.05
CA ALA A 167 34.86 5.11 -20.74
C ALA A 167 35.76 4.30 -19.78
N GLN A 168 36.28 4.93 -18.72
CA GLN A 168 37.12 4.25 -17.72
C GLN A 168 36.31 3.25 -16.89
N ALA A 169 35.09 3.63 -16.50
CA ALA A 169 34.21 2.75 -15.74
C ALA A 169 33.78 1.53 -16.59
N LEU A 170 33.40 1.75 -17.85
CA LEU A 170 33.09 0.66 -18.76
C LEU A 170 34.29 -0.26 -18.98
N GLN A 171 35.47 0.28 -19.29
CA GLN A 171 36.69 -0.50 -19.46
C GLN A 171 37.02 -1.34 -18.21
N ARG A 172 36.79 -0.77 -17.02
CA ARG A 172 36.98 -1.51 -15.77
C ARG A 172 35.97 -2.65 -15.63
N ALA A 173 34.69 -2.39 -15.88
CA ALA A 173 33.64 -3.41 -15.82
C ALA A 173 33.93 -4.54 -16.81
N GLU A 174 34.36 -4.22 -18.03
CA GLU A 174 34.78 -5.22 -19.06
C GLU A 174 35.98 -6.04 -18.58
N ALA A 175 36.97 -5.40 -17.95
CA ALA A 175 38.13 -6.11 -17.41
C ALA A 175 37.74 -7.11 -16.32
N LEU A 176 36.80 -6.71 -15.43
CA LEU A 176 36.25 -7.61 -14.42
C LEU A 176 35.42 -8.72 -15.00
N LYS A 177 34.63 -8.43 -16.05
CA LYS A 177 33.87 -9.45 -16.79
C LYS A 177 34.81 -10.51 -17.40
N ARG A 178 35.93 -10.08 -18.03
CA ARG A 178 36.93 -11.03 -18.55
C ARG A 178 37.53 -11.93 -17.46
N GLN A 179 37.75 -11.44 -16.24
CA GLN A 179 38.22 -12.28 -15.13
C GLN A 179 37.17 -13.31 -14.74
N LEU A 180 35.89 -12.93 -14.69
CA LEU A 180 34.78 -13.84 -14.41
C LEU A 180 34.63 -14.91 -15.51
N ASP A 181 34.74 -14.49 -16.76
CA ASP A 181 34.73 -15.43 -17.91
C ASP A 181 35.94 -16.39 -17.89
N GLY A 182 37.05 -15.96 -17.33
CA GLY A 182 38.22 -16.78 -17.10
C GLY A 182 38.14 -17.70 -15.87
N GLY A 183 36.97 -17.73 -15.17
CA GLY A 183 36.73 -18.63 -14.05
C GLY A 183 37.01 -18.01 -12.65
N ALA A 184 37.21 -16.70 -12.54
CA ALA A 184 37.34 -16.05 -11.26
C ALA A 184 36.01 -16.21 -10.48
N ASP A 185 36.12 -16.44 -9.17
CA ASP A 185 34.96 -16.52 -8.30
C ASP A 185 34.28 -15.15 -8.15
N PHE A 186 32.98 -15.12 -8.43
CA PHE A 186 32.20 -13.85 -8.44
C PHE A 186 32.17 -13.20 -7.06
N ALA A 187 31.93 -13.97 -5.99
CA ALA A 187 31.82 -13.44 -4.65
C ALA A 187 33.14 -12.82 -4.19
N THR A 188 34.24 -13.52 -4.42
CA THR A 188 35.60 -13.04 -4.10
C THR A 188 35.93 -11.76 -4.89
N LEU A 189 35.55 -11.72 -6.17
CA LEU A 189 35.78 -10.54 -6.99
C LEU A 189 34.91 -9.35 -6.54
N ALA A 190 33.65 -9.58 -6.20
CA ALA A 190 32.75 -8.56 -5.69
C ALA A 190 33.24 -7.99 -4.36
N MET A 191 33.67 -8.81 -3.41
CA MET A 191 34.24 -8.37 -2.14
C MET A 191 35.46 -7.46 -2.34
N ARG A 192 36.29 -7.74 -3.35
CA ARG A 192 37.53 -7.00 -3.59
C ARG A 192 37.32 -5.76 -4.45
N GLU A 193 36.43 -5.79 -5.41
CA GLU A 193 36.38 -4.84 -6.53
C GLU A 193 35.07 -4.04 -6.62
N SER A 194 34.02 -4.40 -5.90
CA SER A 194 32.74 -3.68 -5.96
C SER A 194 32.82 -2.37 -5.21
N ASP A 195 32.27 -1.30 -5.81
CA ASP A 195 32.06 0.00 -5.15
C ASP A 195 30.74 0.05 -4.36
N ASP A 196 29.90 -0.98 -4.46
CA ASP A 196 28.73 -1.13 -3.58
C ASP A 196 29.12 -1.77 -2.25
N THR A 197 29.41 -0.93 -1.27
CA THR A 197 29.83 -1.38 0.07
C THR A 197 28.72 -2.09 0.85
N ALA A 198 27.46 -1.92 0.46
CA ALA A 198 26.35 -2.55 1.15
C ALA A 198 26.30 -4.07 0.88
N THR A 199 26.66 -4.50 -0.32
CA THR A 199 26.58 -5.91 -0.73
C THR A 199 27.95 -6.57 -0.96
N ALA A 200 29.01 -5.78 -1.15
CA ALA A 200 30.35 -6.29 -1.44
C ALA A 200 30.81 -7.31 -0.38
N GLY A 201 30.59 -7.05 0.92
CA GLY A 201 30.97 -7.94 2.01
C GLY A 201 30.31 -9.32 1.97
N GLU A 202 29.15 -9.42 1.33
CA GLU A 202 28.39 -10.64 1.12
C GLU A 202 28.57 -11.22 -0.31
N GLY A 203 29.67 -10.84 -0.97
CA GLY A 203 29.97 -11.31 -2.33
C GLY A 203 29.00 -10.77 -3.40
N GLY A 204 28.49 -9.56 -3.18
CA GLY A 204 27.57 -8.88 -4.06
C GLY A 204 26.13 -9.42 -4.05
N GLN A 205 25.73 -10.21 -3.04
CA GLN A 205 24.40 -10.79 -2.95
C GLN A 205 23.34 -9.72 -2.74
N LEU A 206 22.29 -9.77 -3.58
CA LEU A 206 21.11 -8.93 -3.46
C LEU A 206 19.98 -9.68 -2.75
N SER A 207 19.08 -8.94 -2.10
CA SER A 207 17.83 -9.54 -1.62
C SER A 207 17.04 -10.13 -2.78
N PRO A 208 16.38 -11.30 -2.60
CA PRO A 208 15.52 -11.87 -3.61
C PRO A 208 14.49 -10.85 -4.09
N THR A 209 14.25 -10.81 -5.40
CA THR A 209 13.33 -9.84 -6.00
C THR A 209 12.48 -10.47 -7.08
N PHE A 210 11.27 -9.95 -7.29
CA PHE A 210 10.44 -10.34 -8.42
C PHE A 210 10.75 -9.50 -9.65
N GLY A 211 10.55 -10.09 -10.83
CA GLY A 211 10.84 -9.45 -12.12
C GLY A 211 10.20 -8.07 -12.30
N ARG A 212 9.01 -7.86 -11.75
CA ARG A 212 8.30 -6.56 -11.76
C ARG A 212 8.99 -5.44 -10.98
N TYR A 213 9.89 -5.76 -10.07
CA TYR A 213 10.63 -4.78 -9.27
C TYR A 213 12.04 -4.52 -9.78
N LEU A 214 12.43 -5.17 -10.87
CA LEU A 214 13.68 -4.88 -11.55
C LEU A 214 13.60 -3.47 -12.16
N ALA A 215 14.65 -2.66 -11.96
CA ALA A 215 14.72 -1.37 -12.63
C ALA A 215 14.91 -1.57 -14.16
N ASP A 216 14.31 -0.67 -14.96
CA ASP A 216 14.19 -0.81 -16.41
C ASP A 216 15.49 -1.19 -17.13
N ALA A 217 16.62 -0.59 -16.72
CA ALA A 217 17.93 -0.86 -17.28
C ALA A 217 18.39 -2.33 -17.12
N PHE A 218 17.86 -3.02 -16.12
CA PHE A 218 18.28 -4.39 -15.76
C PHE A 218 17.30 -5.46 -16.22
N VAL A 219 16.06 -5.10 -16.60
CA VAL A 219 15.03 -6.08 -16.99
C VAL A 219 15.50 -6.99 -18.12
N ALA A 220 15.86 -6.40 -19.26
CA ALA A 220 16.26 -7.19 -20.43
C ALA A 220 17.55 -8.00 -20.19
N PRO A 221 18.63 -7.42 -19.62
CA PRO A 221 19.82 -8.19 -19.28
C PRO A 221 19.56 -9.38 -18.36
N ILE A 222 18.78 -9.19 -17.27
CA ILE A 222 18.52 -10.27 -16.30
C ILE A 222 17.64 -11.37 -16.90
N ARG A 223 16.58 -11.02 -17.63
CA ARG A 223 15.69 -12.00 -18.27
C ARG A 223 16.39 -12.91 -19.28
N GLN A 224 17.45 -12.40 -19.92
CA GLN A 224 18.24 -13.14 -20.90
C GLN A 224 19.34 -14.01 -20.29
N LEU A 225 19.67 -13.81 -19.00
CA LEU A 225 20.69 -14.59 -18.33
C LEU A 225 20.25 -16.05 -18.11
N ALA A 226 21.15 -16.97 -18.40
CA ALA A 226 21.05 -18.33 -17.88
C ALA A 226 21.51 -18.34 -16.40
N VAL A 227 21.01 -19.31 -15.64
CA VAL A 227 21.47 -19.54 -14.25
C VAL A 227 22.99 -19.78 -14.27
N ASP A 228 23.67 -19.30 -13.26
CA ASP A 228 25.14 -19.29 -13.10
C ASP A 228 25.91 -18.43 -14.10
N HIS A 229 25.27 -17.65 -14.96
CA HIS A 229 25.93 -16.77 -15.90
C HIS A 229 25.97 -15.30 -15.42
N VAL A 230 26.95 -14.58 -15.95
CA VAL A 230 27.19 -13.17 -15.64
C VAL A 230 26.89 -12.32 -16.89
N SER A 231 26.15 -11.22 -16.70
CA SER A 231 25.82 -10.28 -17.77
C SER A 231 27.07 -9.63 -18.38
N VAL A 232 26.93 -9.06 -19.58
CA VAL A 232 27.79 -7.96 -20.01
C VAL A 232 27.65 -6.78 -19.05
N PRO A 233 28.59 -5.80 -19.04
CA PRO A 233 28.41 -4.58 -18.24
C PRO A 233 27.10 -3.88 -18.58
N VAL A 234 26.23 -3.73 -17.58
CA VAL A 234 24.94 -3.05 -17.70
C VAL A 234 25.07 -1.64 -17.13
N ARG A 235 24.71 -0.64 -17.95
CA ARG A 235 24.73 0.77 -17.50
C ARG A 235 23.55 1.04 -16.57
N GLY A 236 23.84 1.37 -15.32
CA GLY A 236 22.89 1.91 -14.34
C GLY A 236 23.04 3.44 -14.21
N PRO A 237 22.26 4.11 -13.34
CA PRO A 237 22.30 5.57 -13.15
C PRO A 237 23.71 6.11 -12.84
N ASP A 238 24.44 5.42 -11.95
CA ASP A 238 25.69 5.92 -11.35
C ASP A 238 26.95 5.14 -11.75
N GLY A 239 26.85 4.20 -12.71
CA GLY A 239 27.96 3.37 -13.14
C GLY A 239 27.55 2.13 -13.91
N TYR A 240 28.41 1.12 -13.87
CA TYR A 240 28.23 -0.15 -14.54
C TYR A 240 28.07 -1.30 -13.55
N HIS A 241 27.19 -2.21 -13.85
CA HIS A 241 26.92 -3.42 -13.06
C HIS A 241 27.27 -4.67 -13.88
N LEU A 242 27.93 -5.61 -13.24
CA LEU A 242 27.98 -6.99 -13.67
C LEU A 242 27.01 -7.78 -12.80
N ILE A 243 26.07 -8.45 -13.40
CA ILE A 243 24.99 -9.14 -12.67
C ILE A 243 25.13 -10.63 -12.93
N ARG A 244 25.16 -11.44 -11.85
CA ARG A 244 25.09 -12.89 -11.92
C ARG A 244 23.69 -13.35 -11.49
N LEU A 245 23.11 -14.25 -12.26
CA LEU A 245 21.89 -14.95 -11.91
C LEU A 245 22.24 -16.23 -11.17
N ASP A 246 22.01 -16.26 -9.85
CA ASP A 246 22.26 -17.47 -9.03
C ASP A 246 21.13 -18.49 -9.22
N THR A 247 19.88 -18.05 -9.06
CA THR A 247 18.69 -18.88 -9.33
C THR A 247 17.54 -18.02 -9.82
N LYS A 248 16.61 -18.65 -10.54
CA LYS A 248 15.28 -18.08 -10.80
C LYS A 248 14.21 -19.12 -10.57
N THR A 249 13.08 -18.70 -10.01
CA THR A 249 11.94 -19.55 -9.74
C THR A 249 10.69 -18.94 -10.36
N ASP A 250 10.14 -19.63 -11.35
CA ASP A 250 8.90 -19.20 -11.99
C ASP A 250 7.73 -19.39 -11.01
N ALA A 251 6.93 -18.35 -10.87
CA ALA A 251 5.79 -18.39 -9.97
C ALA A 251 4.67 -19.31 -10.51
N ARG A 252 3.97 -19.95 -9.58
CA ARG A 252 2.66 -20.54 -9.86
C ARG A 252 1.56 -19.51 -9.62
N PHE A 253 0.57 -19.45 -10.49
CA PHE A 253 -0.53 -18.48 -10.36
C PHE A 253 -1.12 -18.43 -8.94
N GLU A 254 -1.40 -19.60 -8.34
CA GLU A 254 -2.01 -19.67 -7.01
C GLU A 254 -1.13 -19.05 -5.91
N ALA A 255 0.19 -19.11 -6.05
CA ALA A 255 1.12 -18.51 -5.10
C ALA A 255 1.15 -16.98 -5.16
N VAL A 256 0.92 -16.40 -6.35
CA VAL A 256 1.01 -14.96 -6.60
C VAL A 256 -0.35 -14.29 -6.82
N ARG A 257 -1.45 -15.06 -6.75
CA ARG A 257 -2.80 -14.57 -7.00
C ARG A 257 -3.17 -13.33 -6.18
N GLY A 258 -2.85 -13.34 -4.88
CA GLY A 258 -3.11 -12.19 -4.00
C GLY A 258 -2.28 -10.95 -4.37
N GLN A 259 -1.05 -11.16 -4.81
CA GLN A 259 -0.17 -10.09 -5.28
C GLN A 259 -0.70 -9.47 -6.59
N ILE A 260 -1.21 -10.29 -7.50
CA ILE A 260 -1.82 -9.84 -8.76
C ILE A 260 -3.11 -9.04 -8.47
N ASP A 261 -3.95 -9.52 -7.54
CA ASP A 261 -5.18 -8.80 -7.15
C ASP A 261 -4.85 -7.41 -6.62
N LEU A 262 -3.89 -7.33 -5.69
CA LEU A 262 -3.44 -6.04 -5.15
C LEU A 262 -2.90 -5.11 -6.25
N GLN A 263 -2.06 -5.62 -7.13
CA GLN A 263 -1.49 -4.86 -8.25
C GLN A 263 -2.58 -4.28 -9.16
N LEU A 264 -3.57 -5.09 -9.54
CA LEU A 264 -4.64 -4.62 -10.41
C LEU A 264 -5.54 -3.60 -9.71
N ARG A 265 -5.77 -3.74 -8.39
CA ARG A 265 -6.49 -2.72 -7.59
C ARG A 265 -5.72 -1.41 -7.51
N GLU A 266 -4.42 -1.47 -7.27
CA GLU A 266 -3.55 -0.29 -7.25
C GLU A 266 -3.55 0.43 -8.60
N GLN A 267 -3.46 -0.32 -9.71
CA GLN A 267 -3.55 0.24 -11.06
C GLN A 267 -4.90 0.89 -11.30
N ALA A 268 -6.00 0.23 -10.97
CA ALA A 268 -7.35 0.77 -11.14
C ALA A 268 -7.56 2.04 -10.29
N ALA A 269 -7.02 2.08 -9.08
CA ALA A 269 -7.06 3.26 -8.21
C ALA A 269 -6.23 4.41 -8.78
N ALA A 270 -5.03 4.12 -9.32
CA ALA A 270 -4.18 5.11 -9.98
C ALA A 270 -4.86 5.73 -11.21
N ASP A 271 -5.50 4.89 -12.04
CA ASP A 271 -6.26 5.33 -13.20
C ASP A 271 -7.48 6.19 -12.80
N ALA A 272 -8.18 5.79 -11.74
CA ALA A 272 -9.29 6.58 -11.19
C ALA A 272 -8.79 7.94 -10.68
N MET A 273 -7.69 7.98 -9.96
CA MET A 273 -7.08 9.22 -9.47
C MET A 273 -6.60 10.12 -10.63
N GLN A 274 -6.08 9.54 -11.69
CA GLN A 274 -5.69 10.28 -12.90
C GLN A 274 -6.91 10.94 -13.55
N ARG A 275 -8.04 10.23 -13.68
CA ARG A 275 -9.31 10.81 -14.19
C ARG A 275 -9.80 11.96 -13.30
N LEU A 276 -9.73 11.82 -11.97
CA LEU A 276 -10.09 12.89 -11.03
C LEU A 276 -9.21 14.13 -11.21
N ARG A 277 -7.89 13.96 -11.38
CA ARG A 277 -6.96 15.07 -11.65
C ARG A 277 -7.26 15.78 -12.96
N GLN A 278 -7.65 15.06 -14.01
CA GLN A 278 -8.03 15.64 -15.29
C GLN A 278 -9.33 16.46 -15.20
N ALA A 279 -10.28 15.99 -14.37
CA ALA A 279 -11.55 16.67 -14.13
C ALA A 279 -11.40 17.92 -13.23
N GLN A 280 -10.32 18.00 -12.44
CA GLN A 280 -10.05 19.09 -11.50
C GLN A 280 -8.62 19.63 -11.73
N PRO A 281 -8.39 20.46 -12.76
CA PRO A 281 -7.06 20.94 -13.08
C PRO A 281 -6.50 21.80 -11.94
N MET A 282 -5.26 21.56 -11.58
CA MET A 282 -4.55 22.29 -10.53
C MET A 282 -3.77 23.47 -11.13
N ALA A 283 -3.92 24.65 -10.51
CA ALA A 283 -3.05 25.80 -10.75
C ALA A 283 -2.39 26.23 -9.43
N PHE A 284 -1.08 26.39 -9.44
CA PHE A 284 -0.32 26.90 -8.30
C PHE A 284 0.47 28.15 -8.69
N ASP A 285 0.11 29.28 -8.09
CA ASP A 285 0.82 30.54 -8.29
C ASP A 285 2.02 30.64 -7.35
N ARG A 286 3.19 30.27 -7.85
CA ARG A 286 4.45 30.32 -7.11
C ARG A 286 4.89 31.74 -6.77
N ALA A 287 4.56 32.73 -7.61
CA ALA A 287 4.93 34.12 -7.39
C ALA A 287 4.13 34.72 -6.24
N ALA A 288 2.81 34.52 -6.23
CA ALA A 288 1.95 34.94 -5.13
C ALA A 288 2.34 34.25 -3.81
N TYR A 289 2.64 32.96 -3.83
CA TYR A 289 3.10 32.24 -2.63
C TYR A 289 4.42 32.81 -2.08
N ALA A 290 5.41 33.05 -2.93
CA ALA A 290 6.69 33.61 -2.52
C ALA A 290 6.56 35.05 -1.99
N ALA A 291 5.62 35.84 -2.51
CA ALA A 291 5.33 37.18 -2.01
C ALA A 291 4.67 37.19 -0.61
N ALA A 292 3.79 36.20 -0.35
CA ALA A 292 3.09 36.07 0.93
C ALA A 292 3.97 35.45 2.06
N ALA A 293 5.09 34.83 1.73
CA ALA A 293 6.04 34.21 2.68
C ALA A 293 7.11 35.19 3.19
N ARG A 294 7.10 36.44 2.75
CA ARG A 294 7.97 37.55 3.21
C ARG A 294 7.25 38.42 4.23
#